data_8ef562200535a4ce9442f80498a815b8
#
_entry.id   8ef562200535a4ce9442f80498a815b8
#
_cell.length_a   1.000
_cell.length_b   1.000
_cell.length_c   1.000
_cell.angle_alpha   90.00
_cell.angle_beta   90.00
_cell.angle_gamma   90.00
#
_symmetry.space_group_name_H-M   'P 1'
#
loop_
_entity.id
_entity.type
_entity.pdbx_description
1 polymer ?
#
loop_
_entity_poly.entity_id
_entity_poly.type
_entity_poly.pdbx_seq_one_letter_code
_entity_poly.pdbx_strand_id
1 'polypeptide(L)'
;LAYIDEAETEAGVGMSEADLQAVVASYISDAIQYIDDDISPVRAESTKYYRGDPFGNEVDGRSQVVSRDVRDSVQAVLPSMMRVFFGSEKVVEFVPRNANDMAMSEQATDYLNYIVRQDNDAIGIFYSVFKDALMNKGGFVKWWWDDSIEVHTHTFEGLDEGALGLILQ
;
A
#
# COMPACT_ATOMS: atom_id res chain seq x y z
N LEU A 1 -2.46 4.87 -23.27
CA LEU A 1 -2.41 3.58 -23.98
C LEU A 1 -1.83 3.86 -25.36
N ALA A 2 -0.53 3.56 -25.53
CA ALA A 2 0.09 3.59 -26.84
C ALA A 2 -0.51 2.45 -27.69
N TYR A 3 -1.04 2.80 -28.85
CA TYR A 3 -1.47 1.87 -29.88
C TYR A 3 -0.21 1.16 -30.38
N ILE A 4 -0.03 -0.10 -30.03
CA ILE A 4 1.03 -0.93 -30.57
C ILE A 4 0.52 -1.38 -31.93
N ASP A 5 1.17 -0.90 -33.00
CA ASP A 5 0.89 -1.26 -34.35
C ASP A 5 1.17 -2.77 -34.54
N GLU A 6 0.14 -3.53 -34.90
CA GLU A 6 0.22 -4.98 -35.10
C GLU A 6 1.18 -5.40 -36.25
N ALA A 7 1.76 -4.46 -36.98
CA ALA A 7 2.64 -4.72 -38.13
C ALA A 7 4.11 -5.00 -37.77
N GLU A 8 4.55 -4.81 -36.51
CA GLU A 8 5.95 -5.10 -36.12
C GLU A 8 6.12 -6.46 -35.40
N THR A 9 5.10 -7.30 -35.37
CA THR A 9 5.13 -8.58 -34.60
C THR A 9 5.74 -9.76 -35.40
N GLU A 10 6.23 -9.57 -36.66
CA GLU A 10 6.72 -10.67 -37.49
C GLU A 10 8.23 -10.87 -37.53
N ALA A 11 9.04 -10.22 -36.72
CA ALA A 11 10.51 -10.39 -36.75
C ALA A 11 11.15 -10.78 -35.40
N GLY A 12 10.38 -11.20 -34.40
CA GLY A 12 10.92 -11.77 -33.17
C GLY A 12 10.90 -13.29 -33.25
N VAL A 13 12.06 -13.95 -33.28
CA VAL A 13 12.16 -15.38 -32.96
C VAL A 13 11.53 -15.53 -31.57
N GLY A 14 10.26 -15.90 -31.55
CA GLY A 14 9.49 -16.04 -30.32
C GLY A 14 10.17 -17.11 -29.45
N MET A 15 10.63 -16.69 -28.27
CA MET A 15 11.12 -17.63 -27.25
C MET A 15 10.03 -18.67 -26.99
N SER A 16 10.39 -19.94 -26.90
CA SER A 16 9.40 -20.96 -26.56
C SER A 16 8.84 -20.70 -25.15
N GLU A 17 7.61 -21.13 -24.88
CA GLU A 17 7.00 -20.96 -23.54
C GLU A 17 7.87 -21.58 -22.45
N ALA A 18 8.50 -22.72 -22.71
CA ALA A 18 9.41 -23.36 -21.79
C ALA A 18 10.67 -22.52 -21.51
N ASP A 19 11.25 -21.91 -22.54
CA ASP A 19 12.40 -21.02 -22.38
C ASP A 19 12.03 -19.74 -21.63
N LEU A 20 10.85 -19.18 -21.91
CA LEU A 20 10.33 -18.04 -21.18
C LEU A 20 10.12 -18.35 -19.69
N GLN A 21 9.53 -19.50 -19.39
CA GLN A 21 9.36 -19.95 -18.01
C GLN A 21 10.69 -20.15 -17.30
N ALA A 22 11.69 -20.73 -17.97
CA ALA A 22 13.02 -20.92 -17.41
C ALA A 22 13.71 -19.59 -17.10
N VAL A 23 13.63 -18.61 -18.01
CA VAL A 23 14.18 -17.27 -17.82
C VAL A 23 13.48 -16.56 -16.66
N VAL A 24 12.15 -16.57 -16.61
CA VAL A 24 11.39 -15.96 -15.52
C VAL A 24 11.72 -16.60 -14.18
N ALA A 25 11.81 -17.94 -14.12
CA ALA A 25 12.18 -18.67 -12.92
C ALA A 25 13.59 -18.30 -12.43
N SER A 26 14.56 -18.14 -13.35
CA SER A 26 15.91 -17.68 -13.00
C SER A 26 15.89 -16.29 -12.40
N TYR A 27 15.21 -15.31 -13.03
CA TYR A 27 15.11 -13.96 -12.48
C TYR A 27 14.42 -13.91 -11.10
N ILE A 28 13.38 -14.74 -10.90
CA ILE A 28 12.73 -14.84 -9.61
C ILE A 28 13.69 -15.41 -8.56
N SER A 29 14.43 -16.47 -8.90
CA SER A 29 15.41 -17.08 -8.00
C SER A 29 16.52 -16.09 -7.62
N ASP A 30 17.08 -15.38 -8.60
CA ASP A 30 18.12 -14.37 -8.37
C ASP A 30 17.61 -13.23 -7.49
N ALA A 31 16.38 -12.77 -7.73
CA ALA A 31 15.75 -11.72 -6.93
C ALA A 31 15.51 -12.17 -5.48
N ILE A 32 15.04 -13.42 -5.27
CA ILE A 32 14.85 -13.99 -3.93
C ILE A 32 16.20 -14.10 -3.22
N GLN A 33 17.22 -14.62 -3.89
CA GLN A 33 18.55 -14.75 -3.30
C GLN A 33 19.10 -13.39 -2.90
N TYR A 34 19.00 -12.36 -3.73
CA TYR A 34 19.42 -11.01 -3.40
C TYR A 34 18.66 -10.44 -2.18
N ILE A 35 17.36 -10.70 -2.10
CA ILE A 35 16.56 -10.27 -0.94
C ILE A 35 17.05 -10.97 0.33
N ASP A 36 17.32 -12.27 0.28
CA ASP A 36 17.71 -13.05 1.45
C ASP A 36 19.14 -12.73 1.92
N ASP A 37 20.08 -12.56 0.98
CA ASP A 37 21.49 -12.34 1.28
C ASP A 37 21.80 -10.88 1.65
N ASP A 38 21.22 -9.91 0.94
CA ASP A 38 21.58 -8.49 1.09
C ASP A 38 20.56 -7.65 1.84
N ILE A 39 19.26 -7.89 1.60
CA ILE A 39 18.21 -7.02 2.12
C ILE A 39 17.70 -7.47 3.48
N SER A 40 17.40 -8.76 3.65
CA SER A 40 16.81 -9.29 4.87
C SER A 40 17.68 -9.08 6.12
N PRO A 41 19.00 -9.27 6.08
CA PRO A 41 19.86 -8.98 7.22
C PRO A 41 19.82 -7.51 7.63
N VAL A 42 19.87 -6.59 6.66
CA VAL A 42 19.81 -5.14 6.92
C VAL A 42 18.47 -4.74 7.53
N ARG A 43 17.36 -5.31 7.05
CA ARG A 43 16.03 -5.08 7.62
C ARG A 43 15.93 -5.59 9.06
N ALA A 44 16.48 -6.77 9.33
CA ALA A 44 16.53 -7.34 10.68
C ALA A 44 17.31 -6.44 11.63
N GLU A 45 18.46 -5.94 11.20
CA GLU A 45 19.28 -5.02 11.97
C GLU A 45 18.56 -3.67 12.20
N SER A 46 17.99 -3.07 11.16
CA SER A 46 17.21 -1.83 11.28
C SER A 46 16.06 -1.96 12.28
N THR A 47 15.41 -3.12 12.31
CA THR A 47 14.34 -3.42 13.26
C THR A 47 14.84 -3.47 14.69
N LYS A 48 16.03 -4.04 14.94
CA LYS A 48 16.66 -4.05 16.27
C LYS A 48 16.97 -2.64 16.75
N TYR A 49 17.55 -1.80 15.89
CA TYR A 49 17.82 -0.38 16.20
C TYR A 49 16.52 0.38 16.50
N TYR A 50 15.47 0.16 15.74
CA TYR A 50 14.17 0.80 15.97
C TYR A 50 13.56 0.39 17.31
N ARG A 51 13.68 -0.86 17.69
CA ARG A 51 13.20 -1.38 18.99
C ARG A 51 14.05 -0.94 20.16
N GLY A 52 15.31 -0.65 19.93
CA GLY A 52 16.30 -0.41 20.97
C GLY A 52 16.72 -1.72 21.65
N ASP A 53 16.85 -2.77 20.86
CA ASP A 53 17.33 -4.06 21.36
C ASP A 53 18.80 -3.95 21.76
N PRO A 54 19.27 -4.69 22.78
CA PRO A 54 20.67 -4.72 23.20
C PRO A 54 21.59 -5.13 22.05
N PHE A 55 22.76 -4.52 21.99
CA PHE A 55 23.76 -4.79 20.96
C PHE A 55 24.64 -6.00 21.25
N GLY A 56 24.60 -6.51 22.50
CA GLY A 56 25.41 -7.64 22.95
C GLY A 56 26.84 -7.28 23.42
N ASN A 57 27.12 -5.97 23.50
CA ASN A 57 28.38 -5.43 24.02
C ASN A 57 28.20 -4.79 25.41
N GLU A 58 27.09 -5.01 26.05
CA GLU A 58 26.77 -4.50 27.38
C GLU A 58 27.65 -5.18 28.43
N VAL A 59 28.13 -4.39 29.38
CA VAL A 59 28.99 -4.87 30.47
C VAL A 59 28.16 -4.90 31.77
N ASP A 60 28.23 -6.02 32.48
CA ASP A 60 27.59 -6.16 33.77
C ASP A 60 28.03 -5.07 34.76
N GLY A 61 27.04 -4.48 35.46
CA GLY A 61 27.26 -3.38 36.40
C GLY A 61 27.40 -1.99 35.78
N ARG A 62 27.22 -1.87 34.45
CA ARG A 62 27.13 -0.59 33.75
C ARG A 62 25.71 -0.37 33.22
N SER A 63 25.42 0.87 32.79
CA SER A 63 24.14 1.19 32.15
C SER A 63 23.96 0.36 30.89
N GLN A 64 22.80 -0.29 30.79
CA GLN A 64 22.34 -1.08 29.63
C GLN A 64 21.24 -0.37 28.84
N VAL A 65 21.11 0.94 29.04
CA VAL A 65 20.11 1.75 28.33
C VAL A 65 20.54 1.97 26.90
N VAL A 66 19.71 1.52 25.95
CA VAL A 66 19.91 1.74 24.51
C VAL A 66 19.06 2.94 24.07
N SER A 67 19.69 3.91 23.42
CA SER A 67 18.98 5.03 22.80
C SER A 67 18.18 4.55 21.58
N ARG A 68 16.95 5.08 21.41
CA ARG A 68 16.06 4.73 20.27
C ARG A 68 16.09 5.80 19.19
N ASP A 69 17.25 6.29 18.83
CA ASP A 69 17.42 7.41 17.90
C ASP A 69 16.81 7.15 16.53
N VAL A 70 16.85 5.90 16.05
CA VAL A 70 16.21 5.49 14.80
C VAL A 70 14.68 5.63 14.89
N ARG A 71 14.10 5.20 16.00
CA ARG A 71 12.66 5.34 16.24
C ARG A 71 12.24 6.82 16.28
N ASP A 72 13.00 7.62 17.01
CA ASP A 72 12.71 9.04 17.16
C ASP A 72 12.83 9.77 15.82
N SER A 73 13.84 9.42 15.03
CA SER A 73 14.01 9.95 13.67
C SER A 73 12.85 9.57 12.74
N VAL A 74 12.44 8.30 12.73
CA VAL A 74 11.29 7.82 11.94
C VAL A 74 10.01 8.54 12.37
N GLN A 75 9.77 8.66 13.68
CA GLN A 75 8.59 9.32 14.21
C GLN A 75 8.57 10.84 13.94
N ALA A 76 9.71 11.47 13.83
CA ALA A 76 9.81 12.89 13.49
C ALA A 76 9.51 13.16 12.00
N VAL A 77 9.94 12.27 11.09
CA VAL A 77 9.78 12.44 9.65
C VAL A 77 8.37 12.03 9.18
N LEU A 78 7.82 10.98 9.75
CA LEU A 78 6.56 10.36 9.31
C LEU A 78 5.37 11.33 9.25
N PRO A 79 5.11 12.20 10.25
CA PRO A 79 4.02 13.18 10.18
C PRO A 79 4.19 14.19 9.04
N SER A 80 5.42 14.55 8.71
CA SER A 80 5.70 15.47 7.59
C SER A 80 5.37 14.82 6.25
N MET A 81 5.71 13.54 6.07
CA MET A 81 5.33 12.78 4.89
C MET A 81 3.80 12.62 4.80
N MET A 82 3.14 12.26 5.89
CA MET A 82 1.68 12.14 5.92
C MET A 82 0.99 13.46 5.55
N ARG A 83 1.52 14.60 5.98
CA ARG A 83 0.97 15.91 5.63
C ARG A 83 1.06 16.22 4.13
N VAL A 84 2.09 15.76 3.45
CA VAL A 84 2.21 15.96 1.99
C VAL A 84 1.05 15.28 1.25
N PHE A 85 0.65 14.07 1.67
CA PHE A 85 -0.40 13.30 1.00
C PHE A 85 -1.82 13.60 1.50
N PHE A 86 -1.97 13.93 2.77
CA PHE A 86 -3.27 14.11 3.42
C PHE A 86 -3.50 15.53 3.94
N GLY A 87 -2.62 16.47 3.63
CA GLY A 87 -2.75 17.87 4.05
C GLY A 87 -3.82 18.66 3.28
N SER A 88 -4.27 18.14 2.13
CA SER A 88 -5.38 18.70 1.34
C SER A 88 -6.60 17.79 1.40
N GLU A 89 -7.77 18.31 1.04
CA GLU A 89 -8.99 17.51 0.93
C GLU A 89 -8.91 16.46 -0.17
N LYS A 90 -8.19 16.78 -1.25
CA LYS A 90 -8.02 15.88 -2.40
C LYS A 90 -6.64 15.23 -2.35
N VAL A 91 -6.61 13.90 -2.29
CA VAL A 91 -5.38 13.08 -2.38
C VAL A 91 -5.00 12.84 -3.84
N VAL A 92 -6.03 12.71 -4.70
CA VAL A 92 -5.90 12.48 -6.14
C VAL A 92 -6.76 13.48 -6.87
N GLU A 93 -6.28 13.97 -8.00
CA GLU A 93 -7.02 14.87 -8.87
C GLU A 93 -6.87 14.42 -10.33
N PHE A 94 -8.01 14.23 -11.01
CA PHE A 94 -8.05 13.99 -12.44
C PHE A 94 -8.08 15.32 -13.19
N VAL A 95 -7.10 15.54 -14.04
CA VAL A 95 -7.02 16.76 -14.87
C VAL A 95 -7.68 16.48 -16.21
N PRO A 96 -8.73 17.23 -16.60
CA PRO A 96 -9.39 17.04 -17.89
C PRO A 96 -8.44 17.39 -19.04
N ARG A 97 -8.46 16.60 -20.10
CA ARG A 97 -7.67 16.89 -21.32
C ARG A 97 -8.45 17.75 -22.30
N ASN A 98 -9.77 17.64 -22.29
CA ASN A 98 -10.68 18.35 -23.21
C ASN A 98 -11.80 19.02 -22.41
N ALA A 99 -12.42 20.04 -22.99
CA ALA A 99 -13.53 20.74 -22.34
C ALA A 99 -14.74 19.84 -22.03
N ASN A 100 -14.95 18.79 -22.82
CA ASN A 100 -16.04 17.83 -22.62
C ASN A 100 -15.79 16.87 -21.44
N ASP A 101 -14.53 16.75 -20.99
CA ASP A 101 -14.13 15.82 -19.94
C ASP A 101 -14.21 16.45 -18.54
N MET A 102 -14.52 17.75 -18.45
CA MET A 102 -14.49 18.48 -17.17
C MET A 102 -15.42 17.89 -16.11
N ALA A 103 -16.69 17.67 -16.47
CA ALA A 103 -17.67 17.12 -15.52
C ALA A 103 -17.32 15.69 -15.08
N MET A 104 -16.81 14.88 -15.99
CA MET A 104 -16.40 13.51 -15.71
C MET A 104 -15.13 13.47 -14.84
N SER A 105 -14.15 14.33 -15.10
CA SER A 105 -12.93 14.39 -14.30
C SER A 105 -13.19 14.86 -12.87
N GLU A 106 -14.10 15.81 -12.69
CA GLU A 106 -14.51 16.27 -11.36
C GLU A 106 -15.23 15.14 -10.59
N GLN A 107 -16.20 14.49 -11.22
CA GLN A 107 -16.90 13.35 -10.63
C GLN A 107 -15.95 12.19 -10.29
N ALA A 108 -15.02 11.87 -11.18
CA ALA A 108 -14.02 10.82 -10.94
C ALA A 108 -13.07 11.20 -9.79
N THR A 109 -12.69 12.47 -9.69
CA THR A 109 -11.88 12.99 -8.58
C THR A 109 -12.61 12.81 -7.26
N ASP A 110 -13.86 13.26 -7.17
CA ASP A 110 -14.64 13.18 -5.93
C ASP A 110 -14.91 11.73 -5.53
N TYR A 111 -15.28 10.89 -6.48
CA TYR A 111 -15.53 9.46 -6.25
C TYR A 111 -14.26 8.73 -5.75
N LEU A 112 -13.13 8.95 -6.41
CA LEU A 112 -11.88 8.30 -5.97
C LEU A 112 -11.43 8.78 -4.59
N ASN A 113 -11.55 10.07 -4.30
CA ASN A 113 -11.23 10.61 -2.97
C ASN A 113 -12.17 10.06 -1.88
N TYR A 114 -13.45 9.85 -2.22
CA TYR A 114 -14.40 9.19 -1.33
C TYR A 114 -13.95 7.74 -1.02
N ILE A 115 -13.68 6.93 -2.05
CA ILE A 115 -13.21 5.55 -1.87
C ILE A 115 -11.93 5.50 -1.03
N VAL A 116 -10.97 6.35 -1.33
CA VAL A 116 -9.67 6.36 -0.63
C VAL A 116 -9.83 6.75 0.84
N ARG A 117 -10.71 7.71 1.15
CA ARG A 117 -10.80 8.28 2.51
C ARG A 117 -11.88 7.66 3.38
N GLN A 118 -13.00 7.23 2.78
CA GLN A 118 -14.17 6.76 3.51
C GLN A 118 -14.30 5.25 3.49
N ASP A 119 -14.17 4.64 2.31
CA ASP A 119 -14.33 3.18 2.19
C ASP A 119 -13.06 2.44 2.59
N ASN A 120 -11.90 3.10 2.47
CA ASN A 120 -10.61 2.54 2.87
C ASN A 120 -9.97 3.41 3.95
N ASP A 121 -9.28 2.78 4.90
CA ASP A 121 -8.42 3.48 5.86
C ASP A 121 -7.10 3.90 5.21
N ALA A 122 -7.20 4.84 4.26
CA ALA A 122 -6.02 5.31 3.53
C ALA A 122 -4.95 5.88 4.46
N ILE A 123 -5.34 6.57 5.53
CA ILE A 123 -4.38 7.15 6.49
C ILE A 123 -3.58 6.04 7.17
N GLY A 124 -4.23 5.00 7.67
CA GLY A 124 -3.56 3.87 8.30
C GLY A 124 -2.70 3.08 7.32
N ILE A 125 -3.19 2.86 6.09
CA ILE A 125 -2.44 2.19 5.03
C ILE A 125 -1.17 2.96 4.69
N PHE A 126 -1.26 4.25 4.36
CA PHE A 126 -0.10 5.07 4.00
C PHE A 126 0.86 5.27 5.17
N TYR A 127 0.34 5.44 6.39
CA TYR A 127 1.16 5.48 7.58
C TYR A 127 2.03 4.22 7.72
N SER A 128 1.43 3.05 7.55
CA SER A 128 2.13 1.76 7.63
C SER A 128 3.18 1.63 6.53
N VAL A 129 2.83 1.99 5.29
CA VAL A 129 3.73 1.92 4.13
C VAL A 129 4.92 2.87 4.29
N PHE A 130 4.70 4.12 4.70
CA PHE A 130 5.79 5.07 4.91
C PHE A 130 6.68 4.66 6.07
N LYS A 131 6.09 4.14 7.14
CA LYS A 131 6.86 3.60 8.26
C LYS A 131 7.73 2.43 7.82
N ASP A 132 7.18 1.50 7.03
CA ASP A 132 7.94 0.38 6.50
C ASP A 132 9.04 0.84 5.53
N ALA A 133 8.74 1.82 4.68
CA ALA A 133 9.74 2.40 3.77
C ALA A 133 10.91 3.04 4.52
N LEU A 134 10.63 3.78 5.59
CA LEU A 134 11.66 4.42 6.42
C LEU A 134 12.49 3.41 7.22
N MET A 135 11.85 2.33 7.70
CA MET A 135 12.53 1.31 8.49
C MET A 135 13.25 0.27 7.62
N ASN A 136 12.58 -0.19 6.55
CA ASN A 136 12.96 -1.38 5.78
C ASN A 136 13.37 -1.06 4.35
N LYS A 137 13.63 0.21 4.00
CA LYS A 137 14.00 0.68 2.66
C LYS A 137 12.94 0.46 1.57
N GLY A 138 11.77 0.00 1.92
CA GLY A 138 10.69 -0.21 0.96
C GLY A 138 9.37 -0.43 1.66
N GLY A 139 8.31 0.16 1.10
CA GLY A 139 6.93 -0.06 1.50
C GLY A 139 6.11 -0.42 0.27
N PHE A 140 5.20 -1.36 0.39
CA PHE A 140 4.40 -1.85 -0.72
C PHE A 140 2.93 -1.70 -0.41
N VAL A 141 2.15 -1.24 -1.41
CA VAL A 141 0.70 -1.23 -1.38
C VAL A 141 0.21 -2.16 -2.48
N LYS A 142 -0.69 -3.05 -2.13
CA LYS A 142 -1.44 -3.84 -3.08
C LYS A 142 -2.86 -3.29 -3.14
N TRP A 143 -3.38 -3.10 -4.34
CA TRP A 143 -4.77 -2.71 -4.56
C TRP A 143 -5.44 -3.70 -5.52
N TRP A 144 -6.73 -3.95 -5.30
CA TRP A 144 -7.54 -4.80 -6.16
C TRP A 144 -8.99 -4.34 -6.09
N TRP A 145 -9.75 -4.74 -7.06
CA TRP A 145 -11.18 -4.55 -7.02
C TRP A 145 -11.80 -5.65 -6.16
N ASP A 146 -12.66 -5.27 -5.22
CA ASP A 146 -13.45 -6.17 -4.39
C ASP A 146 -14.93 -5.98 -4.76
N ASP A 147 -15.55 -7.02 -5.30
CA ASP A 147 -16.97 -7.10 -5.67
C ASP A 147 -17.75 -8.00 -4.70
N SER A 148 -17.18 -8.31 -3.55
CA SER A 148 -17.86 -9.08 -2.53
C SER A 148 -19.10 -8.34 -2.02
N ILE A 149 -20.20 -9.10 -1.89
CA ILE A 149 -21.47 -8.58 -1.34
C ILE A 149 -21.41 -8.77 0.17
N GLU A 150 -21.36 -7.67 0.91
CA GLU A 150 -21.50 -7.71 2.36
C GLU A 150 -22.99 -7.80 2.72
N VAL A 151 -23.37 -8.92 3.32
CA VAL A 151 -24.76 -9.16 3.75
C VAL A 151 -24.90 -8.80 5.23
N HIS A 152 -25.57 -7.70 5.51
CA HIS A 152 -25.95 -7.32 6.87
C HIS A 152 -27.32 -7.90 7.20
N THR A 153 -27.39 -8.78 8.18
CA THR A 153 -28.64 -9.34 8.67
C THR A 153 -29.05 -8.64 9.96
N HIS A 154 -30.17 -7.96 9.91
CA HIS A 154 -30.79 -7.35 11.09
C HIS A 154 -31.98 -8.19 11.54
N THR A 155 -31.99 -8.61 12.80
CA THR A 155 -33.11 -9.34 13.39
C THR A 155 -33.95 -8.37 14.23
N PHE A 156 -35.20 -8.27 13.90
CA PHE A 156 -36.13 -7.43 14.66
C PHE A 156 -37.17 -8.32 15.32
N GLU A 157 -37.47 -8.07 16.60
CA GLU A 157 -38.49 -8.79 17.35
C GLU A 157 -39.60 -7.83 17.79
N GLY A 158 -40.84 -8.29 17.79
CA GLY A 158 -41.99 -7.54 18.30
C GLY A 158 -42.46 -6.38 17.44
N LEU A 159 -42.20 -6.46 16.08
CA LEU A 159 -42.67 -5.47 15.13
C LEU A 159 -44.22 -5.56 14.94
N ASP A 160 -44.87 -4.40 14.99
CA ASP A 160 -46.25 -4.27 14.49
C ASP A 160 -46.30 -4.01 12.98
N GLU A 161 -47.49 -4.09 12.37
CA GLU A 161 -47.64 -3.91 10.92
C GLU A 161 -47.18 -2.52 10.42
N GLY A 162 -47.27 -1.49 11.27
CA GLY A 162 -46.82 -0.13 10.94
C GLY A 162 -45.31 -0.02 10.90
N ALA A 163 -44.62 -0.62 11.88
CA ALA A 163 -43.17 -0.66 11.95
C ALA A 163 -42.54 -1.51 10.81
N LEU A 164 -43.22 -2.62 10.44
CA LEU A 164 -42.81 -3.43 9.28
C LEU A 164 -42.87 -2.63 7.97
N GLY A 165 -43.92 -1.83 7.78
CA GLY A 165 -44.05 -0.98 6.59
C GLY A 165 -42.96 0.10 6.45
N LEU A 166 -42.38 0.57 7.59
CA LEU A 166 -41.27 1.53 7.60
C LEU A 166 -39.92 0.91 7.26
N ILE A 167 -39.74 -0.37 7.56
CA ILE A 167 -38.46 -1.08 7.28
C ILE A 167 -38.39 -1.53 5.82
N LEU A 168 -39.55 -1.75 5.17
CA LEU A 168 -39.62 -2.21 3.80
C LEU A 168 -39.64 -1.06 2.76
N GLN A 169 -39.61 0.20 3.17
CA GLN A 169 -39.43 1.37 2.30
C GLN A 169 -37.95 1.71 2.12
#